data_f64c99624d533cdb675f4b63ebacdab3
#
_entry.id   f64c99624d533cdb675f4b63ebacdab3
#
_cell.length_a   1.000
_cell.length_b   1.000
_cell.length_c   1.000
_cell.angle_alpha   90.00
_cell.angle_beta   90.00
_cell.angle_gamma   90.00
#
_symmetry.space_group_name_H-M   'P 1'
#
loop_
_entity.id
_entity.type
_entity.pdbx_description
1 polymer ?
#
loop_
_entity_poly.entity_id
_entity_poly.type
_entity_poly.pdbx_seq_one_letter_code
_entity_poly.pdbx_strand_id
1 'polypeptide(L)'
;MNILYTNFHGDYGGGQDTYVRDLAVAMSRHHRVTVASPEGSRLSRLLKDSPDVAIFDMEFKPRWNRLCREILRLRQRIAAERFDVIHVNGSADHRQVMLALLGCRYRPAVVLTKHNTYRADSFGNLLRARLATDHTIAVSDYVAGMLALRSPYSDVTVVKHGVRRPAAERLAADEIRRRKIALFGASGADAIVLGSSAGTAPEKGWMDLIAALGRLPEAERERFRVLLVGAEPSGEQRVQLARHGMASRTAFTGRLDDVRAPFSIIDVSFVLSYHESLSYACREAMSLGCPAIVTRVGGLPENVEPGVDGWVVPPREPAAIEAILRAIVQEPGCVRAMGRSARLKGKREFSFDAFVDATLSVYHKSIRHNPYRWVTSLRSTKWQ
;
A
#
# COMPACT_ATOMS: atom_id res chain seq x y z
N MET A 1 6.20 21.48 -12.01
CA MET A 1 4.78 21.20 -12.26
C MET A 1 3.95 21.60 -11.06
N ASN A 2 2.66 21.81 -11.25
CA ASN A 2 1.67 21.94 -10.21
C ASN A 2 0.80 20.66 -10.19
N ILE A 3 0.83 19.90 -9.09
CA ILE A 3 0.27 18.55 -9.00
C ILE A 3 -0.84 18.53 -7.93
N LEU A 4 -2.00 17.99 -8.28
CA LEU A 4 -3.08 17.71 -7.34
C LEU A 4 -3.20 16.21 -7.15
N TYR A 5 -2.99 15.73 -5.93
CA TYR A 5 -3.37 14.37 -5.52
C TYR A 5 -4.76 14.38 -4.92
N THR A 6 -5.58 13.38 -5.23
CA THR A 6 -6.87 13.21 -4.58
C THR A 6 -6.94 11.89 -3.85
N ASN A 7 -7.58 11.86 -2.68
CA ASN A 7 -7.82 10.66 -1.91
C ASN A 7 -9.15 10.76 -1.16
N PHE A 8 -9.98 9.74 -1.28
CA PHE A 8 -11.33 9.74 -0.72
C PHE A 8 -11.45 9.05 0.64
N HIS A 9 -10.37 8.47 1.14
CA HIS A 9 -10.38 7.76 2.41
C HIS A 9 -10.39 8.74 3.60
N GLY A 10 -11.19 8.39 4.63
CA GLY A 10 -11.16 9.03 5.94
C GLY A 10 -10.07 8.41 6.82
N ASP A 11 -10.48 7.77 7.93
CA ASP A 11 -9.54 7.20 8.91
C ASP A 11 -8.87 5.87 8.49
N TYR A 12 -9.32 5.22 7.41
CA TYR A 12 -8.98 3.83 7.08
C TYR A 12 -8.47 3.64 5.64
N GLY A 13 -7.55 4.47 5.20
CA GLY A 13 -7.01 4.40 3.82
C GLY A 13 -5.87 3.39 3.61
N GLY A 14 -5.26 2.88 4.67
CA GLY A 14 -4.22 1.85 4.59
C GLY A 14 -3.04 2.21 3.68
N GLY A 15 -2.63 1.26 2.83
CA GLY A 15 -1.50 1.43 1.91
C GLY A 15 -1.71 2.52 0.86
N GLN A 16 -2.96 2.85 0.49
CA GLN A 16 -3.24 3.95 -0.44
C GLN A 16 -2.89 5.31 0.15
N ASP A 17 -3.17 5.54 1.45
CA ASP A 17 -2.76 6.78 2.12
C ASP A 17 -1.23 6.91 2.17
N THR A 18 -0.54 5.80 2.45
CA THR A 18 0.93 5.74 2.43
C THR A 18 1.47 6.06 1.04
N TYR A 19 0.88 5.50 -0.01
CA TYR A 19 1.23 5.78 -1.41
C TYR A 19 1.11 7.28 -1.75
N VAL A 20 -0.03 7.89 -1.43
CA VAL A 20 -0.28 9.31 -1.73
C VAL A 20 0.64 10.20 -0.91
N ARG A 21 0.80 9.94 0.40
CA ARG A 21 1.73 10.67 1.27
C ARG A 21 3.16 10.62 0.71
N ASP A 22 3.63 9.43 0.38
CA ASP A 22 5.00 9.23 -0.05
C ASP A 22 5.32 9.95 -1.36
N LEU A 23 4.42 9.87 -2.34
CA LEU A 23 4.56 10.62 -3.58
C LEU A 23 4.42 12.12 -3.35
N ALA A 24 3.44 12.59 -2.59
CA ALA A 24 3.23 14.00 -2.32
C ALA A 24 4.47 14.65 -1.68
N VAL A 25 5.03 14.01 -0.65
CA VAL A 25 6.25 14.48 0.04
C VAL A 25 7.50 14.39 -0.85
N ALA A 26 7.61 13.38 -1.72
CA ALA A 26 8.74 13.30 -2.63
C ALA A 26 8.67 14.38 -3.73
N MET A 27 7.49 14.54 -4.30
CA MET A 27 7.26 15.51 -5.39
C MET A 27 7.32 16.96 -4.91
N SER A 28 6.97 17.25 -3.65
CA SER A 28 6.98 18.62 -3.11
C SER A 28 8.38 19.24 -3.05
N ARG A 29 9.43 18.43 -3.08
CA ARG A 29 10.83 18.91 -3.12
C ARG A 29 11.17 19.71 -4.38
N HIS A 30 10.47 19.46 -5.48
CA HIS A 30 10.77 20.06 -6.79
C HIS A 30 9.52 20.58 -7.51
N HIS A 31 8.34 20.39 -6.95
CA HIS A 31 7.06 20.69 -7.58
C HIS A 31 6.10 21.29 -6.56
N ARG A 32 5.15 22.10 -7.01
CA ARG A 32 4.02 22.52 -6.17
C ARG A 32 3.05 21.36 -6.04
N VAL A 33 2.74 20.99 -4.81
CA VAL A 33 1.89 19.83 -4.53
C VAL A 33 0.73 20.24 -3.64
N THR A 34 -0.47 19.88 -4.07
CA THR A 34 -1.69 19.97 -3.25
C THR A 34 -2.27 18.57 -3.09
N VAL A 35 -2.70 18.23 -1.88
CA VAL A 35 -3.42 16.98 -1.58
C VAL A 35 -4.84 17.32 -1.17
N ALA A 36 -5.81 16.83 -1.93
CA ALA A 36 -7.23 16.91 -1.59
C ALA A 36 -7.66 15.61 -0.89
N SER A 37 -8.14 15.73 0.33
CA SER A 37 -8.62 14.60 1.15
C SER A 37 -9.67 15.08 2.16
N PRO A 38 -10.49 14.17 2.74
CA PRO A 38 -11.42 14.54 3.79
C PRO A 38 -10.70 15.17 4.99
N GLU A 39 -11.31 16.18 5.55
CA GLU A 39 -10.83 16.84 6.77
C GLU A 39 -10.62 15.81 7.90
N GLY A 40 -9.52 15.94 8.64
CA GLY A 40 -9.18 15.01 9.72
C GLY A 40 -8.89 13.56 9.27
N SER A 41 -8.78 13.29 7.96
CA SER A 41 -8.44 11.96 7.44
C SER A 41 -7.06 11.50 7.92
N ARG A 42 -6.81 10.18 7.87
CA ARG A 42 -5.48 9.64 8.14
C ARG A 42 -4.41 10.31 7.26
N LEU A 43 -4.69 10.51 5.98
CA LEU A 43 -3.76 11.13 5.05
C LEU A 43 -3.44 12.57 5.45
N SER A 44 -4.43 13.38 5.84
CA SER A 44 -4.18 14.76 6.29
C SER A 44 -3.33 14.80 7.57
N ARG A 45 -3.55 13.87 8.51
CA ARG A 45 -2.70 13.73 9.70
C ARG A 45 -1.25 13.34 9.35
N LEU A 46 -1.06 12.38 8.42
CA LEU A 46 0.27 11.96 7.96
C LEU A 46 1.05 13.05 7.23
N LEU A 47 0.38 14.06 6.70
CA LEU A 47 0.99 15.21 6.00
C LEU A 47 1.16 16.44 6.88
N LYS A 48 0.71 16.42 8.14
CA LYS A 48 0.75 17.57 9.06
C LYS A 48 2.17 18.16 9.21
N ASP A 49 3.18 17.28 9.23
CA ASP A 49 4.58 17.68 9.38
C ASP A 49 5.30 17.85 8.03
N SER A 50 4.55 18.07 6.96
CA SER A 50 5.08 18.24 5.59
C SER A 50 4.68 19.63 5.05
N PRO A 51 5.36 20.72 5.47
CA PRO A 51 4.94 22.10 5.17
C PRO A 51 4.93 22.44 3.67
N ASP A 52 5.70 21.71 2.88
CA ASP A 52 5.78 21.90 1.42
C ASP A 52 4.61 21.27 0.64
N VAL A 53 3.67 20.59 1.35
CA VAL A 53 2.48 19.99 0.76
C VAL A 53 1.26 20.77 1.21
N ALA A 54 0.58 21.43 0.28
CA ALA A 54 -0.68 22.12 0.56
C ALA A 54 -1.82 21.09 0.75
N ILE A 55 -2.64 21.28 1.78
CA ILE A 55 -3.82 20.43 2.02
C ILE A 55 -5.07 21.19 1.59
N PHE A 56 -5.94 20.49 0.87
CA PHE A 56 -7.26 20.98 0.47
C PHE A 56 -8.34 20.04 1.01
N ASP A 57 -9.03 20.47 2.07
CA ASP A 57 -10.09 19.69 2.68
C ASP A 57 -11.27 19.51 1.71
N MET A 58 -11.50 18.28 1.31
CA MET A 58 -12.45 17.91 0.26
C MET A 58 -13.16 16.60 0.58
N GLU A 59 -14.49 16.64 0.62
CA GLU A 59 -15.30 15.43 0.81
C GLU A 59 -15.62 14.77 -0.56
N PHE A 60 -15.06 13.60 -0.81
CA PHE A 60 -15.27 12.85 -2.06
C PHE A 60 -16.47 11.89 -2.03
N LYS A 61 -17.07 11.67 -0.86
CA LYS A 61 -18.32 10.90 -0.68
C LYS A 61 -19.35 11.74 0.09
N PRO A 62 -19.63 12.97 -0.37
CA PRO A 62 -20.56 13.83 0.34
C PRO A 62 -21.98 13.26 0.30
N ARG A 63 -22.81 13.68 1.23
CA ARG A 63 -24.25 13.48 1.13
C ARG A 63 -24.77 14.12 -0.15
N TRP A 64 -25.85 13.57 -0.73
CA TRP A 64 -26.36 13.99 -2.04
C TRP A 64 -26.59 15.50 -2.15
N ASN A 65 -27.13 16.13 -1.12
CA ASN A 65 -27.38 17.58 -1.05
C ASN A 65 -26.11 18.45 -1.06
N ARG A 66 -24.92 17.90 -0.83
CA ARG A 66 -23.63 18.62 -0.83
C ARG A 66 -22.81 18.35 -2.10
N LEU A 67 -23.20 17.37 -2.91
CA LEU A 67 -22.41 16.92 -4.05
C LEU A 67 -22.09 18.05 -5.05
N CYS A 68 -23.09 18.82 -5.46
CA CYS A 68 -22.88 19.93 -6.40
C CYS A 68 -21.93 20.99 -5.84
N ARG A 69 -22.04 21.29 -4.55
CA ARG A 69 -21.15 22.26 -3.87
C ARG A 69 -19.71 21.77 -3.87
N GLU A 70 -19.46 20.52 -3.55
CA GLU A 70 -18.10 19.95 -3.52
C GLU A 70 -17.50 19.89 -4.94
N ILE A 71 -18.30 19.56 -5.97
CA ILE A 71 -17.86 19.61 -7.37
C ILE A 71 -17.49 21.04 -7.78
N LEU A 72 -18.28 22.05 -7.41
CA LEU A 72 -17.99 23.44 -7.72
C LEU A 72 -16.74 23.96 -6.98
N ARG A 73 -16.53 23.58 -5.71
CA ARG A 73 -15.31 23.89 -4.96
C ARG A 73 -14.06 23.32 -5.65
N LEU A 74 -14.14 22.05 -6.08
CA LEU A 74 -13.04 21.41 -6.79
C LEU A 74 -12.76 22.10 -8.13
N ARG A 75 -13.81 22.42 -8.90
CA ARG A 75 -13.70 23.15 -10.17
C ARG A 75 -13.03 24.51 -9.99
N GLN A 76 -13.45 25.29 -8.99
CA GLN A 76 -12.88 26.61 -8.67
C GLN A 76 -11.39 26.46 -8.32
N ARG A 77 -11.04 25.46 -7.51
CA ARG A 77 -9.65 25.19 -7.13
C ARG A 77 -8.81 24.83 -8.34
N ILE A 78 -9.30 23.94 -9.20
CA ILE A 78 -8.61 23.55 -10.46
C ILE A 78 -8.40 24.78 -11.35
N ALA A 79 -9.40 25.64 -11.50
CA ALA A 79 -9.31 26.84 -12.34
C ALA A 79 -8.33 27.88 -11.77
N ALA A 80 -8.32 28.07 -10.44
CA ALA A 80 -7.47 29.04 -9.77
C ALA A 80 -5.99 28.63 -9.79
N GLU A 81 -5.71 27.37 -9.47
CA GLU A 81 -4.32 26.89 -9.33
C GLU A 81 -3.70 26.40 -10.64
N ARG A 82 -4.49 26.08 -11.65
CA ARG A 82 -4.01 25.61 -12.94
C ARG A 82 -3.05 24.42 -12.82
N PHE A 83 -3.51 23.35 -12.21
CA PHE A 83 -2.71 22.12 -12.06
C PHE A 83 -2.27 21.57 -13.41
N ASP A 84 -1.02 21.15 -13.54
CA ASP A 84 -0.53 20.42 -14.72
C ASP A 84 -1.05 18.99 -14.74
N VAL A 85 -1.14 18.35 -13.54
CA VAL A 85 -1.58 16.97 -13.36
C VAL A 85 -2.55 16.87 -12.19
N ILE A 86 -3.61 16.08 -12.36
CA ILE A 86 -4.44 15.57 -11.26
C ILE A 86 -4.23 14.07 -11.18
N HIS A 87 -3.73 13.60 -10.05
CA HIS A 87 -3.53 12.17 -9.78
C HIS A 87 -4.65 11.65 -8.90
N VAL A 88 -5.54 10.85 -9.47
CA VAL A 88 -6.69 10.26 -8.78
C VAL A 88 -6.38 8.84 -8.31
N ASN A 89 -6.84 8.50 -7.11
CA ASN A 89 -6.45 7.26 -6.42
C ASN A 89 -7.62 6.32 -6.12
N GLY A 90 -8.84 6.69 -6.49
CA GLY A 90 -10.00 5.85 -6.28
C GLY A 90 -11.19 6.24 -7.15
N SER A 91 -12.28 5.48 -7.07
CA SER A 91 -13.45 5.71 -7.93
C SER A 91 -14.30 6.90 -7.49
N ALA A 92 -14.28 7.27 -6.20
CA ALA A 92 -15.08 8.37 -5.68
C ALA A 92 -14.48 9.73 -6.04
N ASP A 93 -13.19 9.91 -5.79
CA ASP A 93 -12.42 11.11 -6.15
C ASP A 93 -12.33 11.27 -7.67
N HIS A 94 -12.06 10.20 -8.41
CA HIS A 94 -12.05 10.19 -9.86
C HIS A 94 -13.38 10.66 -10.46
N ARG A 95 -14.52 10.18 -9.92
CA ARG A 95 -15.85 10.64 -10.35
C ARG A 95 -16.03 12.14 -10.14
N GLN A 96 -15.64 12.68 -8.99
CA GLN A 96 -15.77 14.11 -8.72
C GLN A 96 -14.83 14.94 -9.60
N VAL A 97 -13.60 14.49 -9.83
CA VAL A 97 -12.68 15.12 -10.78
C VAL A 97 -13.27 15.14 -12.19
N MET A 98 -13.82 14.01 -12.65
CA MET A 98 -14.51 13.97 -13.96
C MET A 98 -15.61 15.03 -14.06
N LEU A 99 -16.50 15.09 -13.04
CA LEU A 99 -17.61 16.06 -13.06
C LEU A 99 -17.12 17.50 -12.96
N ALA A 100 -16.07 17.78 -12.19
CA ALA A 100 -15.47 19.09 -12.08
C ALA A 100 -14.81 19.57 -13.38
N LEU A 101 -14.33 18.65 -14.22
CA LEU A 101 -13.67 18.98 -15.50
C LEU A 101 -14.64 19.11 -16.68
N LEU A 102 -15.90 18.68 -16.55
CA LEU A 102 -16.89 18.80 -17.63
C LEU A 102 -17.08 20.26 -18.04
N GLY A 103 -16.87 20.58 -19.32
CA GLY A 103 -17.01 21.91 -19.87
C GLY A 103 -15.92 22.92 -19.49
N CYS A 104 -14.84 22.48 -18.82
CA CYS A 104 -13.69 23.34 -18.53
C CYS A 104 -12.87 23.61 -19.79
N ARG A 105 -12.52 24.89 -20.02
CA ARG A 105 -11.62 25.29 -21.13
C ARG A 105 -10.17 24.87 -20.88
N TYR A 106 -9.74 24.84 -19.62
CA TYR A 106 -8.45 24.35 -19.19
C TYR A 106 -8.63 22.98 -18.55
N ARG A 107 -7.92 21.98 -19.05
CA ARG A 107 -7.96 20.62 -18.50
C ARG A 107 -6.54 20.13 -18.19
N PRO A 108 -6.23 19.88 -16.92
CA PRO A 108 -4.99 19.20 -16.53
C PRO A 108 -4.96 17.77 -17.03
N ALA A 109 -3.79 17.18 -17.15
CA ALA A 109 -3.67 15.75 -17.39
C ALA A 109 -4.18 14.97 -16.16
N VAL A 110 -5.01 13.94 -16.39
CA VAL A 110 -5.55 13.11 -15.31
C VAL A 110 -4.92 11.73 -15.35
N VAL A 111 -4.21 11.38 -14.28
CA VAL A 111 -3.59 10.08 -14.08
C VAL A 111 -4.36 9.31 -13.01
N LEU A 112 -4.78 8.11 -13.33
CA LEU A 112 -5.42 7.20 -12.37
C LEU A 112 -4.42 6.17 -11.88
N THR A 113 -4.28 5.97 -10.56
CA THR A 113 -3.65 4.76 -10.01
C THR A 113 -4.72 3.75 -9.57
N LYS A 114 -4.65 2.56 -10.13
CA LYS A 114 -5.49 1.42 -9.76
C LYS A 114 -4.85 0.64 -8.62
N HIS A 115 -5.36 0.86 -7.40
CA HIS A 115 -4.83 0.29 -6.14
C HIS A 115 -5.41 -1.05 -5.73
N ASN A 116 -6.44 -1.53 -6.40
CA ASN A 116 -7.19 -2.72 -5.98
C ASN A 116 -7.49 -3.65 -7.15
N THR A 117 -7.90 -4.87 -6.83
CA THR A 117 -8.24 -5.93 -7.77
C THR A 117 -9.73 -5.99 -8.14
N TYR A 118 -10.52 -4.98 -7.75
CA TYR A 118 -11.93 -4.93 -8.15
C TYR A 118 -12.06 -4.67 -9.64
N ARG A 119 -13.06 -5.30 -10.26
CA ARG A 119 -13.40 -5.13 -11.68
C ARG A 119 -13.58 -3.66 -12.03
N ALA A 120 -13.17 -3.30 -13.25
CA ALA A 120 -13.22 -1.94 -13.75
C ALA A 120 -14.04 -1.81 -15.04
N ASP A 121 -15.05 -2.69 -15.23
CA ASP A 121 -15.86 -2.84 -16.44
C ASP A 121 -17.25 -2.18 -16.37
N SER A 122 -17.57 -1.45 -15.31
CA SER A 122 -18.84 -0.76 -15.16
C SER A 122 -18.97 0.43 -16.09
N PHE A 123 -20.22 0.83 -16.42
CA PHE A 123 -20.51 2.05 -17.17
C PHE A 123 -19.87 3.31 -16.57
N GLY A 124 -19.85 3.42 -15.24
CA GLY A 124 -19.15 4.50 -14.54
C GLY A 124 -17.64 4.50 -14.79
N ASN A 125 -16.99 3.33 -14.93
CA ASN A 125 -15.59 3.24 -15.33
C ASN A 125 -15.41 3.69 -16.79
N LEU A 126 -16.32 3.31 -17.70
CA LEU A 126 -16.28 3.72 -19.10
C LEU A 126 -16.33 5.25 -19.23
N LEU A 127 -17.23 5.89 -18.49
CA LEU A 127 -17.31 7.36 -18.51
C LEU A 127 -16.04 8.02 -17.97
N ARG A 128 -15.51 7.55 -16.84
CA ARG A 128 -14.27 8.08 -16.26
C ARG A 128 -13.07 7.88 -17.18
N ALA A 129 -12.95 6.71 -17.79
CA ALA A 129 -11.87 6.41 -18.73
C ALA A 129 -11.90 7.36 -19.93
N ARG A 130 -13.06 7.60 -20.51
CA ARG A 130 -13.19 8.45 -21.71
C ARG A 130 -13.13 9.95 -21.43
N LEU A 131 -13.69 10.39 -20.30
CA LEU A 131 -13.90 11.82 -20.04
C LEU A 131 -12.82 12.42 -19.11
N ALA A 132 -12.15 11.59 -18.32
CA ALA A 132 -11.24 12.09 -17.29
C ALA A 132 -10.08 11.14 -16.95
N THR A 133 -9.51 10.45 -17.95
CA THR A 133 -8.31 9.65 -17.76
C THR A 133 -7.41 9.78 -18.98
N ASP A 134 -6.23 10.32 -18.79
CA ASP A 134 -5.22 10.43 -19.83
C ASP A 134 -4.17 9.31 -19.73
N HIS A 135 -3.99 8.75 -18.53
CA HIS A 135 -3.11 7.62 -18.29
C HIS A 135 -3.52 6.82 -17.04
N THR A 136 -3.25 5.52 -17.04
CA THR A 136 -3.53 4.66 -15.89
C THR A 136 -2.25 4.00 -15.39
N ILE A 137 -1.99 4.12 -14.10
CA ILE A 137 -0.94 3.38 -13.39
C ILE A 137 -1.58 2.12 -12.79
N ALA A 138 -1.03 0.96 -13.12
CA ALA A 138 -1.31 -0.30 -12.46
C ALA A 138 -0.23 -0.56 -11.41
N VAL A 139 -0.61 -0.86 -10.17
CA VAL A 139 0.36 -1.06 -9.07
C VAL A 139 1.11 -2.38 -9.16
N SER A 140 0.70 -3.30 -10.04
CA SER A 140 1.32 -4.62 -10.25
C SER A 140 1.03 -5.14 -11.67
N ASP A 141 1.79 -6.13 -12.11
CA ASP A 141 1.56 -6.81 -13.39
C ASP A 141 0.20 -7.53 -13.39
N TYR A 142 -0.20 -8.08 -12.23
CA TYR A 142 -1.53 -8.67 -12.07
C TYR A 142 -2.65 -7.64 -12.33
N VAL A 143 -2.53 -6.44 -11.74
CA VAL A 143 -3.53 -5.37 -11.95
C VAL A 143 -3.52 -4.89 -13.41
N ALA A 144 -2.36 -4.79 -14.05
CA ALA A 144 -2.26 -4.46 -15.47
C ALA A 144 -2.93 -5.52 -16.35
N GLY A 145 -2.67 -6.79 -16.10
CA GLY A 145 -3.31 -7.91 -16.81
C GLY A 145 -4.83 -7.90 -16.64
N MET A 146 -5.31 -7.62 -15.43
CA MET A 146 -6.75 -7.49 -15.16
C MET A 146 -7.38 -6.32 -15.92
N LEU A 147 -6.69 -5.17 -16.02
CA LEU A 147 -7.16 -4.03 -16.80
C LEU A 147 -7.17 -4.32 -18.30
N ALA A 148 -6.15 -4.99 -18.83
CA ALA A 148 -6.06 -5.35 -20.24
C ALA A 148 -7.20 -6.29 -20.68
N LEU A 149 -7.63 -7.19 -19.80
CA LEU A 149 -8.66 -8.17 -20.12
C LEU A 149 -10.09 -7.59 -20.13
N ARG A 150 -10.42 -6.70 -19.18
CA ARG A 150 -11.81 -6.27 -18.97
C ARG A 150 -11.88 -4.87 -18.36
N SER A 151 -11.32 -3.87 -19.02
CA SER A 151 -11.53 -2.49 -18.59
C SER A 151 -11.52 -1.50 -19.76
N PRO A 152 -12.16 -0.35 -19.61
CA PRO A 152 -12.12 0.72 -20.61
C PRO A 152 -10.87 1.59 -20.51
N TYR A 153 -9.96 1.31 -19.55
CA TYR A 153 -8.74 2.09 -19.37
C TYR A 153 -7.67 1.59 -20.34
N SER A 154 -7.24 2.48 -21.21
CA SER A 154 -6.10 2.33 -22.11
C SER A 154 -4.87 3.02 -21.52
N ASP A 155 -3.74 2.99 -22.22
CA ASP A 155 -2.49 3.62 -21.75
C ASP A 155 -2.13 3.25 -20.30
N VAL A 156 -1.98 1.95 -20.06
CA VAL A 156 -1.64 1.41 -18.75
C VAL A 156 -0.12 1.26 -18.64
N THR A 157 0.46 1.79 -17.58
CA THR A 157 1.86 1.56 -17.20
C THR A 157 1.93 0.90 -15.83
N VAL A 158 2.72 -0.14 -15.69
CA VAL A 158 2.98 -0.76 -14.38
C VAL A 158 3.99 0.10 -13.63
N VAL A 159 3.59 0.61 -12.48
CA VAL A 159 4.48 1.30 -11.55
C VAL A 159 4.28 0.69 -10.17
N LYS A 160 5.14 -0.25 -9.83
CA LYS A 160 5.15 -0.90 -8.52
C LYS A 160 5.68 0.09 -7.48
N HIS A 161 4.92 0.29 -6.38
CA HIS A 161 5.35 1.23 -5.35
C HIS A 161 6.65 0.79 -4.68
N GLY A 162 7.55 1.73 -4.51
CA GLY A 162 8.76 1.54 -3.70
C GLY A 162 8.49 1.73 -2.22
N VAL A 163 9.47 1.37 -1.41
CA VAL A 163 9.46 1.62 0.04
C VAL A 163 10.68 2.41 0.45
N ARG A 164 10.50 3.35 1.39
CA ARG A 164 11.60 4.14 1.93
C ARG A 164 12.55 3.22 2.71
N ARG A 165 13.83 3.28 2.40
CA ARG A 165 14.82 2.52 3.16
C ARG A 165 14.84 3.01 4.60
N PRO A 166 14.90 2.11 5.58
CA PRO A 166 15.19 2.52 6.94
C PRO A 166 16.61 3.10 6.99
N ALA A 167 16.74 4.25 7.63
CA ALA A 167 18.05 4.88 7.84
C ALA A 167 18.97 4.07 8.78
N ALA A 168 18.40 3.16 9.59
CA ALA A 168 19.12 2.38 10.58
C ALA A 168 19.44 0.97 10.09
N GLU A 169 20.60 0.49 10.45
CA GLU A 169 20.95 -0.93 10.38
C GLU A 169 20.08 -1.77 11.33
N ARG A 170 20.04 -3.08 11.10
CA ARG A 170 19.34 -4.01 12.00
C ARG A 170 19.90 -3.82 13.42
N LEU A 171 19.01 -3.83 14.41
CA LEU A 171 19.41 -3.72 15.81
C LEU A 171 20.43 -4.81 16.21
N ALA A 172 21.26 -4.53 17.21
CA ALA A 172 22.15 -5.52 17.81
C ALA A 172 21.33 -6.70 18.38
N ALA A 173 21.91 -7.88 18.34
CA ALA A 173 21.24 -9.11 18.77
C ALA A 173 20.68 -9.03 20.21
N ASP A 174 21.44 -8.42 21.13
CA ASP A 174 21.02 -8.24 22.52
C ASP A 174 19.81 -7.30 22.66
N GLU A 175 19.72 -6.28 21.81
CA GLU A 175 18.57 -5.38 21.82
C GLU A 175 17.33 -6.07 21.24
N ILE A 176 17.49 -6.86 20.19
CA ILE A 176 16.41 -7.69 19.64
C ILE A 176 15.90 -8.65 20.73
N ARG A 177 16.80 -9.30 21.43
CA ARG A 177 16.47 -10.24 22.50
C ARG A 177 15.74 -9.54 23.65
N ARG A 178 16.20 -8.38 24.10
CA ARG A 178 15.50 -7.57 25.13
C ARG A 178 14.08 -7.22 24.72
N ARG A 179 13.87 -6.79 23.48
CA ARG A 179 12.54 -6.45 22.96
C ARG A 179 11.62 -7.66 22.85
N LYS A 180 12.15 -8.82 22.43
CA LYS A 180 11.39 -10.08 22.42
C LYS A 180 10.95 -10.46 23.83
N ILE A 181 11.83 -10.34 24.82
CA ILE A 181 11.50 -10.60 26.25
C ILE A 181 10.44 -9.62 26.76
N ALA A 182 10.53 -8.34 26.43
CA ALA A 182 9.57 -7.33 26.85
C ALA A 182 8.16 -7.61 26.31
N LEU A 183 8.04 -8.18 25.10
CA LEU A 183 6.74 -8.48 24.47
C LEU A 183 6.19 -9.85 24.84
N PHE A 184 7.04 -10.87 24.98
CA PHE A 184 6.62 -12.27 25.08
C PHE A 184 7.09 -12.96 26.36
N GLY A 185 7.72 -12.21 27.28
CA GLY A 185 8.33 -12.78 28.48
C GLY A 185 9.63 -13.53 28.17
N ALA A 186 10.23 -14.16 29.21
CA ALA A 186 11.50 -14.86 29.10
C ALA A 186 11.49 -15.96 28.01
N SER A 187 10.38 -16.68 27.85
CA SER A 187 10.20 -17.71 26.80
C SER A 187 10.21 -17.20 25.38
N GLY A 188 10.09 -15.88 25.20
CA GLY A 188 10.16 -15.24 23.88
C GLY A 188 11.57 -14.90 23.42
N ALA A 189 12.58 -14.99 24.31
CA ALA A 189 13.94 -14.52 24.05
C ALA A 189 14.56 -15.07 22.76
N ASP A 190 14.44 -16.37 22.56
CA ASP A 190 15.04 -17.12 21.46
C ASP A 190 13.97 -17.64 20.45
N ALA A 191 12.73 -17.19 20.62
CA ALA A 191 11.62 -17.59 19.74
C ALA A 191 11.77 -16.98 18.33
N ILE A 192 11.24 -17.70 17.35
CA ILE A 192 11.07 -17.22 15.99
C ILE A 192 9.80 -16.36 15.95
N VAL A 193 9.95 -15.08 15.67
CA VAL A 193 8.83 -14.14 15.61
C VAL A 193 8.29 -14.05 14.19
N LEU A 194 7.05 -14.50 14.02
CA LEU A 194 6.28 -14.34 12.78
C LEU A 194 5.50 -13.03 12.86
N GLY A 195 5.65 -12.12 11.89
CA GLY A 195 5.04 -10.81 12.03
C GLY A 195 4.37 -10.25 10.79
N SER A 196 3.36 -9.39 10.98
CA SER A 196 2.66 -8.73 9.89
C SER A 196 2.17 -7.33 10.26
N SER A 197 2.31 -6.39 9.32
CA SER A 197 1.67 -5.07 9.35
C SER A 197 0.52 -4.93 8.35
N ALA A 198 0.05 -6.02 7.77
CA ALA A 198 -1.06 -6.00 6.82
C ALA A 198 -2.42 -5.69 7.47
N GLY A 199 -2.48 -5.68 8.80
CA GLY A 199 -3.70 -5.47 9.58
C GLY A 199 -4.33 -6.77 10.06
N THR A 200 -5.36 -6.65 10.89
CA THR A 200 -6.02 -7.76 11.60
C THR A 200 -7.45 -8.04 11.12
N ALA A 201 -7.89 -7.38 10.05
CA ALA A 201 -9.19 -7.66 9.45
C ALA A 201 -9.26 -9.11 8.92
N PRO A 202 -10.44 -9.76 8.93
CA PRO A 202 -10.59 -11.17 8.55
C PRO A 202 -10.01 -11.51 7.17
N GLU A 203 -10.17 -10.63 6.21
CA GLU A 203 -9.65 -10.81 4.84
C GLU A 203 -8.11 -10.78 4.74
N LYS A 204 -7.41 -10.40 5.82
CA LYS A 204 -5.95 -10.44 5.92
C LYS A 204 -5.39 -11.82 6.24
N GLY A 205 -6.26 -12.81 6.52
CA GLY A 205 -5.94 -14.22 6.57
C GLY A 205 -4.98 -14.64 7.69
N TRP A 206 -4.66 -13.77 8.65
CA TRP A 206 -3.74 -14.09 9.73
C TRP A 206 -4.20 -15.24 10.62
N MET A 207 -5.53 -15.52 10.64
CA MET A 207 -6.08 -16.67 11.35
C MET A 207 -5.68 -18.01 10.72
N ASP A 208 -5.34 -18.04 9.43
CA ASP A 208 -4.81 -19.26 8.79
C ASP A 208 -3.44 -19.63 9.36
N LEU A 209 -2.59 -18.61 9.70
CA LEU A 209 -1.35 -18.84 10.41
C LEU A 209 -1.60 -19.39 11.83
N ILE A 210 -2.56 -18.83 12.56
CA ILE A 210 -2.93 -19.31 13.89
C ILE A 210 -3.42 -20.76 13.84
N ALA A 211 -4.24 -21.09 12.86
CA ALA A 211 -4.69 -22.47 12.65
C ALA A 211 -3.53 -23.41 12.30
N ALA A 212 -2.58 -22.98 11.47
CA ALA A 212 -1.40 -23.75 11.12
C ALA A 212 -0.50 -24.01 12.36
N LEU A 213 -0.24 -22.97 13.17
CA LEU A 213 0.50 -23.09 14.42
C LEU A 213 -0.19 -24.03 15.40
N GLY A 214 -1.51 -24.00 15.50
CA GLY A 214 -2.29 -24.89 16.33
C GLY A 214 -2.21 -26.37 15.93
N ARG A 215 -1.82 -26.70 14.70
CA ARG A 215 -1.62 -28.08 14.22
C ARG A 215 -0.23 -28.64 14.57
N LEU A 216 0.73 -27.78 14.92
CA LEU A 216 2.06 -28.23 15.32
C LEU A 216 2.00 -28.93 16.69
N PRO A 217 2.86 -29.95 16.92
CA PRO A 217 3.16 -30.44 18.27
C PRO A 217 3.57 -29.28 19.20
N GLU A 218 3.25 -29.39 20.48
CA GLU A 218 3.52 -28.32 21.45
C GLU A 218 4.99 -27.87 21.43
N ALA A 219 5.92 -28.82 21.41
CA ALA A 219 7.36 -28.53 21.42
C ALA A 219 7.83 -27.72 20.19
N GLU A 220 7.21 -27.94 19.02
CA GLU A 220 7.48 -27.14 17.82
C GLU A 220 6.78 -25.78 17.89
N ARG A 221 5.52 -25.73 18.35
CA ARG A 221 4.72 -24.53 18.49
C ARG A 221 5.33 -23.54 19.48
N GLU A 222 5.93 -24.02 20.56
CA GLU A 222 6.63 -23.19 21.54
C GLU A 222 7.78 -22.36 20.98
N ARG A 223 8.34 -22.76 19.86
CA ARG A 223 9.41 -22.03 19.18
C ARG A 223 8.92 -20.76 18.48
N PHE A 224 7.61 -20.57 18.34
CA PHE A 224 7.04 -19.44 17.59
C PHE A 224 6.34 -18.42 18.50
N ARG A 225 6.45 -17.15 18.09
CA ARG A 225 5.63 -16.03 18.58
C ARG A 225 5.06 -15.30 17.39
N VAL A 226 3.89 -14.69 17.59
CA VAL A 226 3.23 -13.92 16.52
C VAL A 226 3.12 -12.45 16.94
N LEU A 227 3.51 -11.55 16.07
CA LEU A 227 3.41 -10.11 16.27
C LEU A 227 2.55 -9.49 15.17
N LEU A 228 1.43 -8.90 15.55
CA LEU A 228 0.50 -8.24 14.64
C LEU A 228 0.50 -6.74 14.88
N VAL A 229 0.92 -5.99 13.86
CA VAL A 229 0.82 -4.53 13.84
C VAL A 229 -0.54 -4.18 13.24
N GLY A 230 -1.52 -3.96 14.10
CA GLY A 230 -2.92 -3.73 13.70
C GLY A 230 -3.84 -3.63 14.90
N ALA A 231 -5.13 -3.52 14.64
CA ALA A 231 -6.13 -3.44 15.69
C ALA A 231 -6.14 -4.70 16.57
N GLU A 232 -6.59 -4.55 17.80
CA GLU A 232 -6.83 -5.66 18.73
C GLU A 232 -7.79 -6.69 18.11
N PRO A 233 -7.63 -7.99 18.44
CA PRO A 233 -8.51 -9.04 17.94
C PRO A 233 -9.92 -8.91 18.50
N SER A 234 -10.90 -9.30 17.70
CA SER A 234 -12.30 -9.42 18.15
C SER A 234 -12.46 -10.52 19.20
N GLY A 235 -13.60 -10.55 19.91
CA GLY A 235 -13.92 -11.61 20.87
C GLY A 235 -13.84 -13.01 20.25
N GLU A 236 -14.34 -13.17 19.02
CA GLU A 236 -14.29 -14.43 18.28
C GLU A 236 -12.83 -14.82 17.95
N GLN A 237 -12.03 -13.89 17.50
CA GLN A 237 -10.61 -14.12 17.21
C GLN A 237 -9.84 -14.50 18.50
N ARG A 238 -10.15 -13.89 19.65
CA ARG A 238 -9.55 -14.28 20.95
C ARG A 238 -9.89 -15.73 21.33
N VAL A 239 -11.13 -16.16 21.10
CA VAL A 239 -11.54 -17.56 21.33
C VAL A 239 -10.75 -18.52 20.44
N GLN A 240 -10.55 -18.17 19.17
CA GLN A 240 -9.76 -18.98 18.24
C GLN A 240 -8.29 -19.03 18.64
N LEU A 241 -7.68 -17.91 19.04
CA LEU A 241 -6.33 -17.88 19.59
C LEU A 241 -6.15 -18.84 20.78
N ALA A 242 -7.10 -18.85 21.70
CA ALA A 242 -7.09 -19.75 22.87
C ALA A 242 -7.23 -21.22 22.45
N ARG A 243 -8.16 -21.55 21.53
CA ARG A 243 -8.35 -22.92 21.01
C ARG A 243 -7.07 -23.48 20.36
N HIS A 244 -6.29 -22.64 19.67
CA HIS A 244 -5.05 -23.05 19.03
C HIS A 244 -3.82 -22.94 19.95
N GLY A 245 -3.99 -22.59 21.23
CA GLY A 245 -2.89 -22.44 22.19
C GLY A 245 -1.98 -21.26 21.89
N MET A 246 -2.47 -20.24 21.17
CA MET A 246 -1.68 -19.09 20.72
C MET A 246 -1.99 -17.79 21.49
N ALA A 247 -2.92 -17.80 22.45
CA ALA A 247 -3.34 -16.59 23.15
C ALA A 247 -2.18 -15.87 23.86
N SER A 248 -1.34 -16.60 24.59
CA SER A 248 -0.16 -16.06 25.30
C SER A 248 1.07 -15.88 24.40
N ARG A 249 1.01 -16.36 23.16
CA ARG A 249 2.10 -16.34 22.18
C ARG A 249 1.91 -15.31 21.07
N THR A 250 0.77 -14.57 21.09
CA THR A 250 0.42 -13.56 20.09
C THR A 250 0.33 -12.19 20.76
N ALA A 251 1.06 -11.22 20.21
CA ALA A 251 1.04 -9.83 20.64
C ALA A 251 0.45 -8.94 19.56
N PHE A 252 -0.24 -7.88 19.97
CA PHE A 252 -0.83 -6.84 19.12
C PHE A 252 -0.26 -5.49 19.55
N THR A 253 0.16 -4.67 18.60
CA THR A 253 0.72 -3.34 18.90
C THR A 253 -0.28 -2.21 18.79
N GLY A 254 -1.50 -2.50 18.33
CA GLY A 254 -2.36 -1.45 17.81
C GLY A 254 -1.90 -0.98 16.42
N ARG A 255 -2.54 0.07 15.93
CA ARG A 255 -2.15 0.69 14.65
C ARG A 255 -0.97 1.60 14.86
N LEU A 256 0.05 1.45 14.04
CA LEU A 256 1.26 2.27 14.06
C LEU A 256 1.44 2.94 12.69
N ASP A 257 1.91 4.17 12.69
CA ASP A 257 2.31 4.88 11.48
C ASP A 257 3.75 4.53 11.05
N ASP A 258 4.58 4.12 12.02
CA ASP A 258 5.93 3.60 11.80
C ASP A 258 6.03 2.14 12.25
N VAL A 259 6.18 1.26 11.29
CA VAL A 259 6.28 -0.20 11.52
C VAL A 259 7.73 -0.68 11.73
N ARG A 260 8.73 0.19 11.59
CA ARG A 260 10.15 -0.20 11.66
C ARG A 260 10.54 -0.79 13.00
N ALA A 261 10.05 -0.20 14.08
CA ALA A 261 10.37 -0.69 15.44
C ALA A 261 9.86 -2.12 15.69
N PRO A 262 8.57 -2.45 15.44
CA PRO A 262 8.10 -3.84 15.51
C PRO A 262 8.84 -4.78 14.55
N PHE A 263 9.09 -4.36 13.29
CA PHE A 263 9.80 -5.23 12.34
C PHE A 263 11.24 -5.55 12.73
N SER A 264 11.85 -4.78 13.62
CA SER A 264 13.22 -5.06 14.10
C SER A 264 13.38 -6.41 14.82
N ILE A 265 12.28 -6.96 15.37
CA ILE A 265 12.28 -8.22 16.10
C ILE A 265 11.60 -9.37 15.33
N ILE A 266 11.07 -9.10 14.15
CA ILE A 266 10.40 -10.09 13.29
C ILE A 266 11.48 -10.87 12.53
N ASP A 267 11.39 -12.19 12.57
CA ASP A 267 12.28 -13.09 11.85
C ASP A 267 11.71 -13.48 10.50
N VAL A 268 10.39 -13.72 10.43
CA VAL A 268 9.66 -14.04 9.20
C VAL A 268 8.42 -13.18 9.11
N SER A 269 8.23 -12.48 8.02
CA SER A 269 6.99 -11.74 7.78
C SER A 269 5.93 -12.61 7.13
N PHE A 270 4.66 -12.22 7.24
CA PHE A 270 3.59 -12.87 6.51
C PHE A 270 2.54 -11.88 6.02
N VAL A 271 2.01 -12.15 4.84
CA VAL A 271 0.83 -11.48 4.26
C VAL A 271 -0.05 -12.54 3.64
N LEU A 272 -1.03 -13.02 4.40
CA LEU A 272 -1.90 -14.14 4.04
C LEU A 272 -3.25 -13.67 3.52
N SER A 273 -3.30 -12.46 2.99
CA SER A 273 -4.53 -11.83 2.48
C SER A 273 -5.26 -12.69 1.46
N TYR A 274 -6.59 -12.61 1.45
CA TYR A 274 -7.43 -13.26 0.45
C TYR A 274 -7.61 -12.41 -0.82
N HIS A 275 -7.32 -11.12 -0.70
CA HIS A 275 -7.33 -10.15 -1.81
C HIS A 275 -6.21 -9.14 -1.59
N GLU A 276 -5.32 -9.00 -2.55
CA GLU A 276 -4.23 -8.02 -2.47
C GLU A 276 -3.77 -7.59 -3.88
N SER A 277 -3.41 -6.34 -4.04
CA SER A 277 -2.91 -5.83 -5.33
C SER A 277 -1.40 -5.89 -5.47
N LEU A 278 -0.65 -5.60 -4.39
CA LEU A 278 0.82 -5.72 -4.35
C LEU A 278 1.36 -5.85 -2.92
N SER A 279 0.90 -5.05 -1.96
CA SER A 279 1.23 -4.99 -0.53
C SER A 279 2.48 -4.19 -0.15
N TYR A 280 2.24 -3.06 0.53
CA TYR A 280 3.30 -2.33 1.24
C TYR A 280 3.92 -3.15 2.36
N ALA A 281 3.10 -3.82 3.18
CA ALA A 281 3.56 -4.61 4.32
C ALA A 281 4.58 -5.68 3.93
N CYS A 282 4.38 -6.35 2.78
CA CYS A 282 5.31 -7.33 2.26
C CYS A 282 6.65 -6.68 1.87
N ARG A 283 6.61 -5.61 1.09
CA ARG A 283 7.80 -4.92 0.61
C ARG A 283 8.60 -4.25 1.72
N GLU A 284 7.93 -3.64 2.69
CA GLU A 284 8.57 -3.07 3.89
C GLU A 284 9.30 -4.15 4.68
N ALA A 285 8.64 -5.27 4.98
CA ALA A 285 9.24 -6.39 5.71
C ALA A 285 10.46 -6.97 4.98
N MET A 286 10.33 -7.27 3.69
CA MET A 286 11.43 -7.81 2.89
C MET A 286 12.60 -6.84 2.79
N SER A 287 12.35 -5.53 2.67
CA SER A 287 13.39 -4.49 2.67
C SER A 287 14.16 -4.41 3.98
N LEU A 288 13.53 -4.82 5.10
CA LEU A 288 14.16 -4.95 6.41
C LEU A 288 14.89 -6.29 6.59
N GLY A 289 14.79 -7.19 5.62
CA GLY A 289 15.45 -8.50 5.65
C GLY A 289 14.61 -9.60 6.31
N CYS A 290 13.29 -9.44 6.38
CA CYS A 290 12.38 -10.50 6.80
C CYS A 290 11.90 -11.25 5.54
N PRO A 291 12.21 -12.55 5.36
CA PRO A 291 11.60 -13.34 4.30
C PRO A 291 10.09 -13.41 4.52
N ALA A 292 9.31 -13.53 3.45
CA ALA A 292 7.86 -13.40 3.55
C ALA A 292 7.12 -14.71 3.20
N ILE A 293 6.13 -15.07 4.02
CA ILE A 293 5.11 -16.07 3.64
C ILE A 293 3.92 -15.30 3.07
N VAL A 294 3.61 -15.51 1.79
CA VAL A 294 2.53 -14.79 1.11
C VAL A 294 1.54 -15.75 0.46
N THR A 295 0.29 -15.34 0.36
CA THR A 295 -0.71 -16.10 -0.41
C THR A 295 -0.57 -15.85 -1.91
N ARG A 296 -0.94 -16.85 -2.71
CA ARG A 296 -1.00 -16.78 -4.18
C ARG A 296 -2.25 -16.02 -4.64
N VAL A 297 -2.34 -14.74 -4.27
CA VAL A 297 -3.48 -13.88 -4.65
C VAL A 297 -3.00 -12.55 -5.21
N GLY A 298 -3.66 -12.08 -6.27
CA GLY A 298 -3.37 -10.79 -6.87
C GLY A 298 -1.88 -10.63 -7.23
N GLY A 299 -1.32 -9.47 -6.90
CA GLY A 299 0.10 -9.15 -7.12
C GLY A 299 1.02 -9.54 -5.95
N LEU A 300 0.55 -10.23 -4.91
CA LEU A 300 1.43 -10.66 -3.80
C LEU A 300 2.60 -11.52 -4.27
N PRO A 301 2.42 -12.54 -5.13
CA PRO A 301 3.51 -13.37 -5.60
C PRO A 301 4.61 -12.61 -6.35
N GLU A 302 4.30 -11.43 -6.89
CA GLU A 302 5.30 -10.60 -7.59
C GLU A 302 6.40 -10.06 -6.65
N ASN A 303 6.19 -10.12 -5.32
CA ASN A 303 7.17 -9.67 -4.34
C ASN A 303 8.14 -10.78 -3.94
N VAL A 304 7.77 -12.05 -4.07
CA VAL A 304 8.48 -13.19 -3.46
C VAL A 304 8.94 -14.18 -4.53
N GLU A 305 10.20 -14.54 -4.46
CA GLU A 305 10.76 -15.67 -5.21
C GLU A 305 10.78 -16.90 -4.29
N PRO A 306 9.91 -17.90 -4.54
CA PRO A 306 9.76 -19.04 -3.64
C PRO A 306 11.07 -19.81 -3.45
N GLY A 307 11.42 -20.08 -2.19
CA GLY A 307 12.65 -20.77 -1.83
C GLY A 307 13.91 -19.91 -1.80
N VAL A 308 13.84 -18.66 -2.28
CA VAL A 308 14.98 -17.73 -2.32
C VAL A 308 14.85 -16.62 -1.28
N ASP A 309 13.69 -15.96 -1.22
CA ASP A 309 13.45 -14.83 -0.32
C ASP A 309 12.12 -14.92 0.44
N GLY A 310 11.45 -16.07 0.35
CA GLY A 310 10.22 -16.37 1.06
C GLY A 310 9.46 -17.56 0.48
N TRP A 311 8.17 -17.62 0.76
CA TRP A 311 7.29 -18.73 0.38
C TRP A 311 5.96 -18.20 -0.17
N VAL A 312 5.38 -18.93 -1.11
CA VAL A 312 4.07 -18.64 -1.70
C VAL A 312 3.15 -19.82 -1.45
N VAL A 313 2.04 -19.60 -0.74
CA VAL A 313 1.05 -20.63 -0.38
C VAL A 313 -0.31 -20.35 -1.03
N PRO A 314 -1.16 -21.34 -1.22
CA PRO A 314 -2.56 -21.11 -1.57
C PRO A 314 -3.27 -20.34 -0.43
N PRO A 315 -4.24 -19.47 -0.74
CA PRO A 315 -5.04 -18.83 0.30
C PRO A 315 -5.95 -19.85 1.01
N ARG A 316 -6.22 -19.65 2.29
CA ARG A 316 -7.09 -20.51 3.12
C ARG A 316 -6.58 -21.96 3.23
N GLU A 317 -5.28 -22.16 3.19
CA GLU A 317 -4.63 -23.47 3.26
C GLU A 317 -3.63 -23.54 4.44
N PRO A 318 -4.13 -23.69 5.68
CA PRO A 318 -3.26 -23.78 6.86
C PRO A 318 -2.25 -24.94 6.80
N ALA A 319 -2.55 -26.03 6.09
CA ALA A 319 -1.64 -27.15 5.93
C ALA A 319 -0.35 -26.77 5.15
N ALA A 320 -0.47 -25.93 4.13
CA ALA A 320 0.68 -25.42 3.41
C ALA A 320 1.57 -24.52 4.28
N ILE A 321 0.96 -23.72 5.15
CA ILE A 321 1.68 -22.89 6.12
C ILE A 321 2.36 -23.78 7.16
N GLU A 322 1.67 -24.80 7.71
CA GLU A 322 2.21 -25.78 8.64
C GLU A 322 3.49 -26.44 8.12
N ALA A 323 3.48 -26.87 6.85
CA ALA A 323 4.65 -27.48 6.22
C ALA A 323 5.87 -26.53 6.22
N ILE A 324 5.67 -25.24 5.93
CA ILE A 324 6.72 -24.22 6.00
C ILE A 324 7.23 -24.04 7.44
N LEU A 325 6.34 -23.97 8.43
CA LEU A 325 6.71 -23.81 9.83
C LEU A 325 7.55 -24.99 10.32
N ARG A 326 7.20 -26.23 9.95
CA ARG A 326 7.99 -27.42 10.25
C ARG A 326 9.38 -27.37 9.61
N ALA A 327 9.47 -26.97 8.33
CA ALA A 327 10.77 -26.80 7.66
C ALA A 327 11.62 -25.73 8.36
N ILE A 328 11.06 -24.62 8.81
CA ILE A 328 11.77 -23.59 9.58
C ILE A 328 12.28 -24.15 10.93
N VAL A 329 11.50 -25.01 11.61
CA VAL A 329 11.95 -25.65 12.86
C VAL A 329 13.11 -26.60 12.62
N GLN A 330 13.06 -27.38 11.52
CA GLN A 330 14.10 -28.34 11.15
C GLN A 330 15.39 -27.65 10.73
N GLU A 331 15.29 -26.56 9.95
CA GLU A 331 16.44 -25.82 9.42
C GLU A 331 16.30 -24.30 9.67
N PRO A 332 16.47 -23.80 10.90
CA PRO A 332 16.30 -22.37 11.21
C PRO A 332 17.27 -21.45 10.46
N GLY A 333 18.38 -21.99 9.96
CA GLY A 333 19.36 -21.27 9.15
C GLY A 333 18.79 -20.72 7.83
N CYS A 334 17.77 -21.37 7.26
CA CYS A 334 17.09 -20.94 6.03
C CYS A 334 16.49 -19.55 6.16
N VAL A 335 15.92 -19.20 7.32
CA VAL A 335 15.31 -17.87 7.58
C VAL A 335 16.34 -16.76 7.40
N ARG A 336 17.55 -16.94 7.93
CA ARG A 336 18.64 -15.95 7.80
C ARG A 336 19.15 -15.84 6.37
N ALA A 337 19.27 -16.96 5.67
CA ALA A 337 19.67 -16.97 4.26
C ALA A 337 18.66 -16.24 3.38
N MET A 338 17.38 -16.62 3.48
CA MET A 338 16.28 -15.96 2.75
C MET A 338 16.13 -14.49 3.13
N GLY A 339 16.35 -14.12 4.40
CA GLY A 339 16.31 -12.73 4.86
C GLY A 339 17.37 -11.86 4.19
N ARG A 340 18.59 -12.42 3.97
CA ARG A 340 19.63 -11.71 3.19
C ARG A 340 19.19 -11.48 1.74
N SER A 341 18.61 -12.52 1.10
CA SER A 341 18.07 -12.44 -0.26
C SER A 341 16.94 -11.42 -0.37
N ALA A 342 15.99 -11.44 0.57
CA ALA A 342 14.88 -10.48 0.64
C ALA A 342 15.39 -9.03 0.75
N ARG A 343 16.41 -8.79 1.60
CA ARG A 343 17.02 -7.45 1.73
C ARG A 343 17.72 -7.00 0.46
N LEU A 344 18.41 -7.90 -0.24
CA LEU A 344 19.06 -7.59 -1.52
C LEU A 344 18.02 -7.26 -2.59
N LYS A 345 16.96 -8.06 -2.70
CA LYS A 345 15.82 -7.78 -3.58
C LYS A 345 15.16 -6.44 -3.25
N GLY A 346 14.91 -6.17 -1.98
CA GLY A 346 14.36 -4.89 -1.53
C GLY A 346 15.20 -3.69 -1.98
N LYS A 347 16.54 -3.81 -1.95
CA LYS A 347 17.44 -2.77 -2.45
C LYS A 347 17.37 -2.59 -3.97
N ARG A 348 17.21 -3.68 -4.72
CA ARG A 348 17.22 -3.69 -6.18
C ARG A 348 15.88 -3.31 -6.79
N GLU A 349 14.78 -3.90 -6.27
CA GLU A 349 13.48 -3.88 -6.92
C GLU A 349 12.42 -3.02 -6.22
N PHE A 350 12.62 -2.70 -4.91
CA PHE A 350 11.67 -1.91 -4.14
C PHE A 350 12.15 -0.48 -3.91
N SER A 351 12.98 0.05 -4.83
CA SER A 351 13.53 1.38 -4.73
C SER A 351 12.44 2.45 -4.71
N PHE A 352 12.48 3.28 -3.68
CA PHE A 352 11.56 4.41 -3.55
C PHE A 352 11.81 5.47 -4.63
N ASP A 353 13.08 5.77 -4.92
CA ASP A 353 13.44 6.76 -5.93
C ASP A 353 13.00 6.31 -7.33
N ALA A 354 13.24 5.04 -7.68
CA ALA A 354 12.77 4.47 -8.95
C ALA A 354 11.23 4.52 -9.10
N PHE A 355 10.50 4.34 -8.02
CA PHE A 355 9.05 4.49 -7.99
C PHE A 355 8.61 5.94 -8.25
N VAL A 356 9.28 6.92 -7.62
CA VAL A 356 9.02 8.36 -7.84
C VAL A 356 9.33 8.73 -9.28
N ASP A 357 10.48 8.33 -9.82
CA ASP A 357 10.91 8.62 -11.19
C ASP A 357 9.98 8.01 -12.25
N ALA A 358 9.55 6.76 -12.04
CA ALA A 358 8.60 6.09 -12.92
C ALA A 358 7.24 6.82 -12.92
N THR A 359 6.76 7.25 -11.75
CA THR A 359 5.53 8.04 -11.64
C THR A 359 5.67 9.39 -12.33
N LEU A 360 6.81 10.07 -12.16
CA LEU A 360 7.10 11.35 -12.81
C LEU A 360 7.15 11.20 -14.34
N SER A 361 7.71 10.12 -14.84
CA SER A 361 7.73 9.80 -16.27
C SER A 361 6.31 9.64 -16.84
N VAL A 362 5.40 9.00 -16.10
CA VAL A 362 3.98 8.93 -16.47
C VAL A 362 3.35 10.33 -16.53
N TYR A 363 3.64 11.21 -15.56
CA TYR A 363 3.12 12.58 -15.60
C TYR A 363 3.60 13.34 -16.83
N HIS A 364 4.89 13.29 -17.14
CA HIS A 364 5.43 13.94 -18.33
C HIS A 364 4.83 13.39 -19.62
N LYS A 365 4.61 12.07 -19.72
CA LYS A 365 3.93 11.45 -20.86
C LYS A 365 2.50 11.96 -20.98
N SER A 366 1.74 11.95 -19.89
CA SER A 366 0.33 12.39 -19.87
C SER A 366 0.16 13.85 -20.25
N ILE A 367 1.06 14.73 -19.76
CA ILE A 367 1.05 16.15 -20.11
C ILE A 367 1.32 16.36 -21.59
N ARG A 368 2.29 15.65 -22.18
CA ARG A 368 2.64 15.78 -23.62
C ARG A 368 1.51 15.34 -24.54
N HIS A 369 0.78 14.31 -24.17
CA HIS A 369 -0.31 13.76 -24.98
C HIS A 369 -1.68 14.40 -24.69
N ASN A 370 -1.77 15.37 -23.77
CA ASN A 370 -3.02 16.05 -23.47
C ASN A 370 -3.40 17.06 -24.58
N PRO A 371 -4.42 16.80 -25.41
CA PRO A 371 -4.79 17.64 -26.56
C PRO A 371 -5.28 19.02 -26.14
N TYR A 372 -5.74 19.19 -24.93
CA TYR A 372 -6.29 20.46 -24.42
C TYR A 372 -5.22 21.48 -24.02
N ARG A 373 -3.96 21.11 -23.94
CA ARG A 373 -2.84 22.01 -23.57
C ARG A 373 -2.46 22.94 -24.72
N TRP A 374 -2.63 22.53 -25.98
CA TRP A 374 -2.27 23.32 -27.17
C TRP A 374 -3.18 24.52 -27.40
N VAL A 375 -4.41 24.51 -26.90
CA VAL A 375 -5.37 25.61 -27.07
C VAL A 375 -4.94 26.86 -26.27
N THR A 376 -4.14 26.73 -25.25
CA THR A 376 -3.67 27.85 -24.41
C THR A 376 -2.37 28.47 -24.91
N SER A 377 -1.49 27.73 -25.59
CA SER A 377 -0.20 28.26 -26.09
C SER A 377 -0.36 29.14 -27.35
N LEU A 378 -1.39 28.89 -28.17
CA LEU A 378 -1.67 29.68 -29.39
C LEU A 378 -2.29 31.05 -29.12
N ARG A 379 -2.77 31.33 -27.88
CA ARG A 379 -3.34 32.64 -27.53
C ARG A 379 -2.39 33.60 -26.84
N SER A 380 -1.22 33.18 -26.40
CA SER A 380 -0.22 34.05 -25.78
C SER A 380 0.73 34.74 -26.76
N THR A 381 0.64 34.42 -28.07
CA THR A 381 1.52 34.99 -29.11
C THR A 381 0.82 36.02 -30.03
N LYS A 382 -0.35 36.48 -29.66
CA LYS A 382 -0.98 37.59 -30.37
C LYS A 382 -1.40 38.67 -29.39
N TRP A 383 -0.46 39.51 -29.03
CA TRP A 383 -0.60 40.93 -28.60
C TRP A 383 0.81 41.39 -28.19
N GLN A 384 1.60 41.75 -29.19
CA GLN A 384 2.64 42.82 -29.13
C GLN A 384 2.33 43.78 -30.28
#